data_7ea1ebf2c02bb6e2c286400ddf81a8c6
#
_entry.id   7ea1ebf2c02bb6e2c286400ddf81a8c6
#
_cell.length_a   1.000
_cell.length_b   1.000
_cell.length_c   1.000
_cell.angle_alpha   90.00
_cell.angle_beta   90.00
_cell.angle_gamma   90.00
#
_symmetry.space_group_name_H-M   'P 1'
#
loop_
_entity.id
_entity.type
_entity.pdbx_description
1 polymer ?
#
loop_
_entity_poly.entity_id
_entity_poly.type
_entity_poly.pdbx_seq_one_letter_code
_entity_poly.pdbx_strand_id
1 'polypeptide(L)'
;MKIQFAHDQHLRDVCKLLEVLNTEKRTFSDKKQNLFFITKQWCYIAVERGKIEGVMVLEPTDGSYKIHTLVSKQKGLGTLLVNWAIDICRKNNIPKLWCWSFTQYAAEGFYKKMGYKVIGRNKGDSESDYMEVFGKVLLEK
;
A
#
# COMPACT_ATOMS: atom_id res chain seq x y z
N MET A 1 17.61 -7.93 1.34
CA MET A 1 16.32 -7.24 1.46
C MET A 1 15.44 -7.97 2.46
N LYS A 2 14.98 -7.26 3.47
CA LYS A 2 14.13 -7.82 4.51
C LYS A 2 12.85 -7.01 4.63
N ILE A 3 11.69 -7.69 4.61
CA ILE A 3 10.39 -7.08 4.88
C ILE A 3 10.02 -7.38 6.33
N GLN A 4 9.64 -6.36 7.08
CA GLN A 4 9.34 -6.48 8.50
C GLN A 4 8.29 -5.45 8.91
N PHE A 5 7.71 -5.61 10.09
CA PHE A 5 6.88 -4.55 10.67
C PHE A 5 7.72 -3.32 10.94
N ALA A 6 7.15 -2.15 10.67
CA ALA A 6 7.72 -0.90 11.11
C ALA A 6 7.53 -0.74 12.62
N HIS A 7 8.49 -0.12 13.28
CA HIS A 7 8.45 0.24 14.70
C HIS A 7 8.51 1.75 14.85
N ASP A 8 8.26 2.25 16.05
CA ASP A 8 8.21 3.69 16.33
C ASP A 8 9.47 4.43 15.86
N GLN A 9 10.62 3.79 15.98
CA GLN A 9 11.90 4.36 15.55
C GLN A 9 11.97 4.59 14.03
N HIS A 10 11.11 3.96 13.26
CA HIS A 10 11.08 4.10 11.80
C HIS A 10 10.13 5.20 11.32
N LEU A 11 9.35 5.81 12.24
CA LEU A 11 8.28 6.73 11.86
C LEU A 11 8.75 7.87 10.96
N ARG A 12 9.88 8.49 11.31
CA ARG A 12 10.41 9.62 10.54
C ARG A 12 10.72 9.23 9.09
N ASP A 13 11.40 8.10 8.91
CA ASP A 13 11.80 7.64 7.58
C ASP A 13 10.60 7.13 6.77
N VAL A 14 9.63 6.51 7.44
CA VAL A 14 8.37 6.10 6.80
C VAL A 14 7.62 7.33 6.27
N CYS A 15 7.44 8.35 7.10
CA CYS A 15 6.75 9.56 6.68
C CYS A 15 7.47 10.25 5.52
N LYS A 16 8.79 10.30 5.56
CA LYS A 16 9.58 10.90 4.49
C LYS A 16 9.38 10.16 3.16
N LEU A 17 9.36 8.85 3.18
CA LEU A 17 9.13 8.05 1.97
C LEU A 17 7.74 8.28 1.40
N LEU A 18 6.73 8.42 2.26
CA LEU A 18 5.34 8.59 1.84
C LEU A 18 5.03 9.99 1.30
N GLU A 19 5.93 10.96 1.44
CA GLU A 19 5.74 12.31 0.91
C GLU A 19 5.47 12.32 -0.60
N VAL A 20 6.04 11.38 -1.33
CA VAL A 20 5.85 11.27 -2.78
C VAL A 20 4.37 11.04 -3.18
N LEU A 21 3.57 10.51 -2.27
CA LEU A 21 2.15 10.26 -2.51
C LEU A 21 1.27 11.46 -2.20
N ASN A 22 1.81 12.48 -1.51
CA ASN A 22 1.01 13.63 -1.09
C ASN A 22 0.42 14.34 -2.29
N THR A 23 -0.85 14.72 -2.17
CA THR A 23 -1.56 15.54 -3.15
C THR A 23 -1.93 16.87 -2.50
N GLU A 24 -2.51 17.77 -3.30
CA GLU A 24 -2.95 19.07 -2.82
C GLU A 24 -3.91 18.97 -1.63
N LYS A 25 -4.77 17.94 -1.61
CA LYS A 25 -5.82 17.78 -0.60
C LYS A 25 -5.61 16.60 0.34
N ARG A 26 -4.65 15.72 0.08
CA ARG A 26 -4.39 14.55 0.92
C ARG A 26 -2.93 14.46 1.31
N THR A 27 -2.71 14.22 2.59
CA THR A 27 -1.37 14.04 3.15
C THR A 27 -1.22 12.59 3.61
N PHE A 28 -0.30 11.87 2.96
CA PHE A 28 0.01 10.49 3.33
C PHE A 28 1.21 10.38 4.27
N SER A 29 1.95 11.48 4.44
CA SER A 29 3.12 11.56 5.31
C SER A 29 2.79 12.05 6.74
N ASP A 30 1.52 12.07 7.13
CA ASP A 30 1.09 12.51 8.45
C ASP A 30 1.64 11.62 9.55
N LYS A 31 2.30 12.23 10.54
CA LYS A 31 2.93 11.49 11.64
C LYS A 31 1.92 10.75 12.51
N LYS A 32 0.81 11.39 12.86
CA LYS A 32 -0.24 10.78 13.69
C LYS A 32 -0.82 9.54 13.04
N GLN A 33 -1.17 9.66 11.77
CA GLN A 33 -1.77 8.56 11.01
C GLN A 33 -0.78 7.39 10.88
N ASN A 34 0.46 7.68 10.52
CA ASN A 34 1.46 6.64 10.34
C ASN A 34 1.87 5.98 11.66
N LEU A 35 1.92 6.73 12.75
CA LEU A 35 2.15 6.15 14.07
C LEU A 35 1.01 5.20 14.44
N PHE A 36 -0.22 5.54 14.13
CA PHE A 36 -1.37 4.66 14.32
C PHE A 36 -1.20 3.36 13.54
N PHE A 37 -0.84 3.43 12.27
CA PHE A 37 -0.61 2.24 11.44
C PHE A 37 0.54 1.38 11.96
N ILE A 38 1.62 1.99 12.40
CA ILE A 38 2.76 1.28 13.02
C ILE A 38 2.32 0.57 14.29
N THR A 39 1.58 1.25 15.15
CA THR A 39 1.10 0.69 16.43
C THR A 39 0.15 -0.49 16.20
N LYS A 40 -0.68 -0.42 15.16
CA LYS A 40 -1.59 -1.51 14.77
C LYS A 40 -0.89 -2.67 14.08
N GLN A 41 0.39 -2.54 13.77
CA GLN A 41 1.14 -3.52 12.99
C GLN A 41 0.58 -3.70 11.58
N TRP A 42 0.10 -2.61 10.98
CA TRP A 42 -0.34 -2.58 9.59
C TRP A 42 0.73 -2.06 8.64
N CYS A 43 1.78 -1.44 9.17
CA CYS A 43 2.84 -0.85 8.38
C CYS A 43 4.02 -1.81 8.26
N TYR A 44 4.38 -2.14 7.03
CA TYR A 44 5.53 -2.96 6.70
C TYR A 44 6.58 -2.11 6.02
N ILE A 45 7.84 -2.40 6.32
CA ILE A 45 8.98 -1.73 5.66
C ILE A 45 9.88 -2.78 5.02
N ALA A 46 10.45 -2.42 3.88
CA ALA A 46 11.49 -3.20 3.25
C ALA A 46 12.83 -2.53 3.52
N VAL A 47 13.74 -3.26 4.15
CA VAL A 47 15.01 -2.74 4.62
C VAL A 47 16.14 -3.42 3.86
N GLU A 48 17.09 -2.63 3.36
CA GLU A 48 18.31 -3.11 2.76
C GLU A 48 19.48 -2.29 3.26
N ARG A 49 20.50 -2.96 3.78
CA ARG A 49 21.70 -2.32 4.32
C ARG A 49 21.37 -1.23 5.35
N GLY A 50 20.41 -1.50 6.21
CA GLY A 50 19.99 -0.57 7.26
C GLY A 50 19.14 0.61 6.79
N LYS A 51 18.77 0.66 5.52
CA LYS A 51 17.95 1.74 4.96
C LYS A 51 16.57 1.24 4.56
N ILE A 52 15.55 2.04 4.80
CA ILE A 52 14.18 1.75 4.37
C ILE A 52 14.08 2.11 2.89
N GLU A 53 13.81 1.10 2.08
CA GLU A 53 13.68 1.23 0.63
C GLU A 53 12.24 1.14 0.14
N GLY A 54 11.33 0.71 0.99
CA GLY A 54 9.92 0.61 0.66
C GLY A 54 9.04 0.61 1.88
N VAL A 55 7.79 1.04 1.70
CA VAL A 55 6.76 1.09 2.74
C VAL A 55 5.46 0.58 2.15
N MET A 56 4.76 -0.24 2.90
CA MET A 56 3.41 -0.67 2.57
C MET A 56 2.55 -0.65 3.83
N VAL A 57 1.39 -0.03 3.75
CA VAL A 57 0.37 -0.12 4.81
C VAL A 57 -0.73 -1.04 4.32
N LEU A 58 -0.95 -2.11 5.07
CA LEU A 58 -1.95 -3.13 4.79
C LEU A 58 -3.03 -3.05 5.86
N GLU A 59 -4.17 -2.51 5.48
CA GLU A 59 -5.26 -2.20 6.40
C GLU A 59 -6.34 -3.28 6.33
N PRO A 60 -6.71 -3.90 7.47
CA PRO A 60 -7.87 -4.79 7.49
C PRO A 60 -9.15 -4.00 7.23
N THR A 61 -9.97 -4.51 6.33
CA THR A 61 -11.29 -3.99 6.06
C THR A 61 -12.30 -5.15 6.20
N ASP A 62 -13.58 -4.87 6.10
CA ASP A 62 -14.59 -5.89 6.33
C ASP A 62 -14.44 -7.08 5.39
N GLY A 63 -13.89 -8.19 5.91
CA GLY A 63 -13.67 -9.43 5.15
C GLY A 63 -12.59 -9.38 4.08
N SER A 64 -11.79 -8.32 4.02
CA SER A 64 -10.73 -8.15 3.05
C SER A 64 -9.56 -7.36 3.63
N TYR A 65 -8.48 -7.25 2.88
CA TYR A 65 -7.39 -6.33 3.20
C TYR A 65 -7.23 -5.30 2.08
N LYS A 66 -6.91 -4.09 2.49
CA LYS A 66 -6.66 -2.96 1.60
C LYS A 66 -5.19 -2.56 1.67
N ILE A 67 -4.55 -2.41 0.53
CA ILE A 67 -3.26 -1.73 0.48
C ILE A 67 -3.56 -0.24 0.53
N HIS A 68 -3.35 0.37 1.70
CA HIS A 68 -3.61 1.79 1.92
C HIS A 68 -2.57 2.66 1.22
N THR A 69 -1.29 2.31 1.38
CA THR A 69 -0.17 2.99 0.75
C THR A 69 0.89 1.99 0.33
N LEU A 70 1.57 2.28 -0.76
CA LEU A 70 2.65 1.46 -1.27
C LEU A 70 3.65 2.36 -1.99
N VAL A 71 4.86 2.43 -1.49
CA VAL A 71 5.96 3.19 -2.09
C VAL A 71 7.20 2.34 -2.09
N SER A 72 7.94 2.35 -3.20
CA SER A 72 9.22 1.67 -3.30
C SER A 72 10.21 2.54 -4.04
N LYS A 73 11.46 2.52 -3.58
CA LYS A 73 12.58 3.22 -4.21
C LYS A 73 13.31 2.36 -5.23
N GLN A 74 13.08 1.06 -5.23
CA GLN A 74 13.79 0.12 -6.08
C GLN A 74 12.84 -0.56 -7.05
N LYS A 75 13.32 -0.78 -8.27
CA LYS A 75 12.58 -1.54 -9.28
C LYS A 75 12.35 -2.98 -8.77
N GLY A 76 11.12 -3.45 -8.89
CA GLY A 76 10.75 -4.80 -8.48
C GLY A 76 10.36 -4.92 -7.00
N LEU A 77 10.67 -3.94 -6.17
CA LEU A 77 10.34 -3.99 -4.74
C LEU A 77 8.83 -3.88 -4.50
N GLY A 78 8.13 -3.08 -5.31
CA GLY A 78 6.66 -3.02 -5.25
C GLY A 78 6.02 -4.38 -5.45
N THR A 79 6.53 -5.17 -6.39
CA THR A 79 6.08 -6.53 -6.64
C THR A 79 6.31 -7.43 -5.42
N LEU A 80 7.47 -7.33 -4.78
CA LEU A 80 7.77 -8.09 -3.57
C LEU A 80 6.81 -7.74 -2.44
N LEU A 81 6.52 -6.46 -2.25
CA LEU A 81 5.60 -6.01 -1.20
C LEU A 81 4.17 -6.49 -1.45
N VAL A 82 3.69 -6.39 -2.69
CA VAL A 82 2.35 -6.90 -3.03
C VAL A 82 2.26 -8.41 -2.83
N ASN A 83 3.29 -9.15 -3.23
CA ASN A 83 3.33 -10.60 -2.99
C ASN A 83 3.35 -10.94 -1.49
N TRP A 84 4.04 -10.15 -0.69
CA TRP A 84 4.01 -10.26 0.76
C TRP A 84 2.59 -10.11 1.31
N ALA A 85 1.86 -9.10 0.83
CA ALA A 85 0.47 -8.87 1.21
C ALA A 85 -0.43 -10.03 0.80
N ILE A 86 -0.24 -10.58 -0.40
CA ILE A 86 -0.98 -11.74 -0.89
C ILE A 86 -0.76 -12.95 0.03
N ASP A 87 0.49 -13.20 0.42
CA ASP A 87 0.82 -14.32 1.30
C ASP A 87 0.18 -14.16 2.69
N ILE A 88 0.16 -12.94 3.23
CA ILE A 88 -0.52 -12.65 4.50
C ILE A 88 -2.01 -12.92 4.37
N CYS A 89 -2.63 -12.49 3.29
CA CYS A 89 -4.06 -12.74 3.06
C CYS A 89 -4.35 -14.24 3.01
N ARG A 90 -3.55 -15.00 2.29
CA ARG A 90 -3.73 -16.46 2.18
C ARG A 90 -3.56 -17.17 3.51
N LYS A 91 -2.56 -16.78 4.30
CA LYS A 91 -2.34 -17.36 5.64
C LYS A 91 -3.51 -17.10 6.58
N ASN A 92 -4.16 -15.97 6.44
CA ASN A 92 -5.27 -15.57 7.31
C ASN A 92 -6.64 -15.87 6.71
N ASN A 93 -6.70 -16.60 5.60
CA ASN A 93 -7.92 -16.91 4.88
C ASN A 93 -8.74 -15.68 4.48
N ILE A 94 -8.04 -14.62 4.10
CA ILE A 94 -8.65 -13.40 3.58
C ILE A 94 -8.85 -13.54 2.08
N PRO A 95 -10.10 -13.52 1.59
CA PRO A 95 -10.39 -13.86 0.20
C PRO A 95 -10.09 -12.77 -0.80
N LYS A 96 -9.89 -11.53 -0.36
CA LYS A 96 -9.76 -10.40 -1.26
C LYS A 96 -8.70 -9.41 -0.79
N LEU A 97 -7.88 -8.97 -1.72
CA LEU A 97 -6.95 -7.86 -1.53
C LEU A 97 -7.32 -6.77 -2.54
N TRP A 98 -7.46 -5.54 -2.07
CA TRP A 98 -7.82 -4.43 -2.93
C TRP A 98 -7.04 -3.16 -2.58
N CYS A 99 -7.07 -2.19 -3.47
CA CYS A 99 -6.48 -0.88 -3.26
C CYS A 99 -7.18 0.12 -4.16
N TRP A 100 -6.92 1.40 -3.91
CA TRP A 100 -7.24 2.45 -4.87
C TRP A 100 -5.98 3.28 -5.14
N SER A 101 -5.96 3.94 -6.29
CA SER A 101 -4.86 4.80 -6.66
C SER A 101 -5.40 5.97 -7.47
N PHE A 102 -4.84 7.14 -7.28
CA PHE A 102 -5.16 8.25 -8.17
C PHE A 102 -4.64 7.94 -9.57
N THR A 103 -5.42 8.30 -10.59
CA THR A 103 -5.03 8.06 -11.99
C THR A 103 -3.71 8.75 -12.33
N GLN A 104 -3.43 9.87 -11.69
CA GLN A 104 -2.18 10.61 -11.88
C GLN A 104 -0.92 9.85 -11.45
N TYR A 105 -1.06 8.84 -10.60
CA TYR A 105 0.08 7.99 -10.23
C TYR A 105 0.44 6.96 -11.29
N ALA A 106 -0.41 6.77 -12.31
CA ALA A 106 -0.19 5.85 -13.43
C ALA A 106 0.13 4.41 -12.98
N ALA A 107 -0.54 3.93 -11.94
CA ALA A 107 -0.27 2.62 -11.36
C ALA A 107 -1.05 1.47 -12.00
N GLU A 108 -1.95 1.76 -12.96
CA GLU A 108 -2.83 0.73 -13.57
C GLU A 108 -2.04 -0.43 -14.17
N GLY A 109 -0.99 -0.13 -14.93
CA GLY A 109 -0.17 -1.15 -15.55
C GLY A 109 0.47 -2.08 -14.54
N PHE A 110 0.96 -1.52 -13.43
CA PHE A 110 1.55 -2.30 -12.34
C PHE A 110 0.52 -3.27 -11.75
N TYR A 111 -0.66 -2.78 -11.37
CA TYR A 111 -1.67 -3.63 -10.74
C TYR A 111 -2.25 -4.67 -11.70
N LYS A 112 -2.46 -4.33 -12.96
CA LYS A 112 -2.89 -5.31 -13.97
C LYS A 112 -1.87 -6.42 -14.14
N LYS A 113 -0.59 -6.08 -14.18
CA LYS A 113 0.49 -7.07 -14.27
C LYS A 113 0.52 -8.01 -13.07
N MET A 114 0.12 -7.52 -11.89
CA MET A 114 0.01 -8.31 -10.66
C MET A 114 -1.28 -9.13 -10.59
N GLY A 115 -2.12 -9.09 -11.61
CA GLY A 115 -3.36 -9.85 -11.67
C GLY A 115 -4.56 -9.14 -11.06
N TYR A 116 -4.45 -7.85 -10.78
CA TYR A 116 -5.57 -7.05 -10.30
C TYR A 116 -6.48 -6.64 -11.45
N LYS A 117 -7.75 -6.45 -11.13
CA LYS A 117 -8.73 -5.91 -12.06
C LYS A 117 -9.19 -4.54 -11.58
N VAL A 118 -9.46 -3.63 -12.52
CA VAL A 118 -10.13 -2.39 -12.19
C VAL A 118 -11.59 -2.71 -11.87
N ILE A 119 -12.01 -2.45 -10.64
CA ILE A 119 -13.36 -2.75 -10.17
C ILE A 119 -14.21 -1.50 -9.97
N GLY A 120 -13.65 -0.34 -10.18
CA GLY A 120 -14.37 0.93 -10.11
C GLY A 120 -13.48 2.10 -10.39
N ARG A 121 -14.11 3.22 -10.72
CA ARG A 121 -13.44 4.51 -10.89
C ARG A 121 -14.31 5.55 -10.22
N ASN A 122 -13.72 6.32 -9.32
CA ASN A 122 -14.42 7.36 -8.59
C ASN A 122 -13.68 8.68 -8.72
N LYS A 123 -14.44 9.78 -8.60
CA LYS A 123 -13.85 11.10 -8.49
C LYS A 123 -13.18 11.23 -7.14
N GLY A 124 -11.95 11.76 -7.13
CA GLY A 124 -11.20 12.01 -5.90
C GLY A 124 -11.65 13.28 -5.19
N ASP A 125 -10.77 13.81 -4.34
CA ASP A 125 -11.06 14.97 -3.49
C ASP A 125 -11.11 16.29 -4.27
N SER A 126 -10.55 16.34 -5.48
CA SER A 126 -10.61 17.50 -6.35
C SER A 126 -11.15 17.12 -7.72
N GLU A 127 -11.54 18.10 -8.52
CA GLU A 127 -12.06 17.84 -9.87
C GLU A 127 -11.03 17.20 -10.80
N SER A 128 -9.75 17.40 -10.52
CA SER A 128 -8.66 16.84 -11.31
C SER A 128 -8.24 15.45 -10.86
N ASP A 129 -8.68 15.01 -9.66
CA ASP A 129 -8.29 13.72 -9.10
C ASP A 129 -9.34 12.66 -9.39
N TYR A 130 -8.93 11.59 -10.01
CA TYR A 130 -9.75 10.40 -10.18
C TYR A 130 -9.08 9.23 -9.49
N MET A 131 -9.89 8.40 -8.83
CA MET A 131 -9.43 7.19 -8.16
C MET A 131 -9.85 5.97 -8.96
N GLU A 132 -8.90 5.08 -9.17
CA GLU A 132 -9.18 3.76 -9.70
C GLU A 132 -9.10 2.76 -8.55
N VAL A 133 -10.07 1.88 -8.47
CA VAL A 133 -10.11 0.82 -7.46
C VAL A 133 -9.72 -0.49 -8.11
N PHE A 134 -8.70 -1.13 -7.56
CA PHE A 134 -8.18 -2.40 -8.05
C PHE A 134 -8.48 -3.50 -7.05
N GLY A 135 -8.90 -4.66 -7.53
CA GLY A 135 -9.17 -5.79 -6.67
C GLY A 135 -8.62 -7.09 -7.21
N LYS A 136 -8.26 -7.99 -6.32
CA LYS A 136 -7.80 -9.33 -6.65
C LYS A 136 -8.44 -10.34 -5.69
N VAL A 137 -9.13 -11.34 -6.24
CA VAL A 137 -9.68 -12.44 -5.47
C VAL A 137 -8.58 -13.49 -5.29
N LEU A 138 -8.33 -13.88 -4.05
CA LEU A 138 -7.22 -14.76 -3.70
C LEU A 138 -7.67 -16.18 -3.35
N LEU A 139 -8.91 -16.33 -2.84
CA LEU A 139 -9.48 -17.61 -2.50
C LEU A 139 -10.73 -17.81 -3.32
N GLU A 140 -10.75 -18.84 -4.12
CA GLU A 140 -11.92 -19.24 -4.89
C GLU A 140 -12.67 -20.33 -4.12
N LYS A 141 -13.99 -20.22 -4.16
CA LYS A 141 -14.85 -21.25 -3.57
C LYS A 141 -15.08 -22.38 -4.55
#